data_f8dce2917d1cce63f0c377bfb1f11b6f
#
_entry.id   f8dce2917d1cce63f0c377bfb1f11b6f
#
_cell.length_a   1.000
_cell.length_b   1.000
_cell.length_c   1.000
_cell.angle_alpha   90.00
_cell.angle_beta   90.00
_cell.angle_gamma   90.00
#
_symmetry.space_group_name_H-M   'P 1'
#
loop_
_entity.id
_entity.type
_entity.pdbx_description
1 polymer ?
#
loop_
_entity_poly.entity_id
_entity_poly.type
_entity_poly.pdbx_seq_one_letter_code
_entity_poly.pdbx_strand_id
1 'polypeptide(L)'
;MVNYQDRATCPIFGDGAAACMVEATTEDYGIMDSILRTDGKGLPFLHMKAGGSVCPPSYFTVDHKMHYLYQEGRTVFKYAVSNMSDITATIAEKNGLNKDNIDWVIPHQANLRIIDAVASRLEVPLEKVMINIQRYGNTSGATLPLCLWDYEKQLKKGDNLIFTAFGAGFTYGAVYVKWVTMVVRDNNH
;
A
#
# COMPACT_ATOMS: atom_id res chain seq x y z
N MET A 1 -16.51 5.71 7.63
CA MET A 1 -16.35 4.56 6.74
C MET A 1 -16.24 3.23 7.51
N VAL A 2 -15.66 3.20 8.70
CA VAL A 2 -15.53 2.01 9.57
C VAL A 2 -16.73 1.91 10.51
N ASN A 3 -17.30 0.71 10.65
CA ASN A 3 -18.33 0.44 11.65
C ASN A 3 -17.68 0.03 12.97
N TYR A 4 -17.71 0.89 13.98
CA TYR A 4 -17.11 0.61 15.29
C TYR A 4 -17.79 -0.52 16.08
N GLN A 5 -18.96 -1.01 15.63
CA GLN A 5 -19.61 -2.19 16.18
C GLN A 5 -19.12 -3.50 15.54
N ASP A 6 -18.43 -3.42 14.39
CA ASP A 6 -17.87 -4.58 13.71
C ASP A 6 -16.44 -4.84 14.20
N ARG A 7 -16.30 -5.82 15.08
CA ARG A 7 -15.00 -6.21 15.65
C ARG A 7 -14.03 -6.85 14.65
N ALA A 8 -14.51 -7.23 13.47
CA ALA A 8 -13.66 -7.81 12.43
C ALA A 8 -12.89 -6.75 11.65
N THR A 9 -13.43 -5.53 11.54
CA THR A 9 -12.84 -4.46 10.74
C THR A 9 -12.39 -3.25 11.57
N CYS A 10 -13.10 -2.89 12.65
CA CYS A 10 -12.81 -1.67 13.38
C CYS A 10 -11.38 -1.56 13.99
N PRO A 11 -10.73 -2.65 14.46
CA PRO A 11 -9.39 -2.54 15.03
C PRO A 11 -8.27 -2.47 13.96
N ILE A 12 -8.62 -2.67 12.69
CA ILE A 12 -7.63 -2.76 11.61
C ILE A 12 -7.26 -1.37 11.08
N PHE A 13 -8.26 -0.51 10.89
CA PHE A 13 -8.11 0.75 10.19
C PHE A 13 -7.71 1.89 11.12
N GLY A 14 -6.76 2.71 10.64
CA GLY A 14 -6.36 3.96 11.26
C GLY A 14 -6.63 5.13 10.33
N ASP A 15 -6.63 6.34 10.88
CA ASP A 15 -6.72 7.58 10.12
C ASP A 15 -5.32 8.10 9.78
N GLY A 16 -5.13 8.56 8.56
CA GLY A 16 -3.89 9.13 8.11
C GLY A 16 -4.06 9.86 6.80
N ALA A 17 -3.21 10.86 6.57
CA ALA A 17 -3.13 11.59 5.33
C ALA A 17 -1.66 11.87 4.99
N ALA A 18 -1.36 11.91 3.72
CA ALA A 18 -0.05 12.29 3.22
C ALA A 18 -0.17 12.92 1.83
N ALA A 19 0.84 13.68 1.45
CA ALA A 19 0.98 14.25 0.11
C ALA A 19 2.43 14.12 -0.36
N CYS A 20 2.61 13.82 -1.64
CA CYS A 20 3.91 13.79 -2.29
C CYS A 20 3.92 14.76 -3.47
N MET A 21 4.99 15.52 -3.60
CA MET A 21 5.26 16.32 -4.80
C MET A 21 5.95 15.43 -5.83
N VAL A 22 5.42 15.42 -7.05
CA VAL A 22 6.03 14.70 -8.18
C VAL A 22 6.36 15.72 -9.27
N GLU A 23 7.61 15.74 -9.69
CA GLU A 23 8.11 16.65 -10.72
C GLU A 23 8.76 15.87 -11.86
N ALA A 24 8.76 16.45 -13.06
CA ALA A 24 9.48 15.89 -14.19
C ALA A 24 10.99 16.04 -13.97
N THR A 25 11.76 15.01 -14.33
CA THR A 25 13.21 15.03 -14.27
C THR A 25 13.82 14.48 -15.55
N THR A 26 15.01 14.95 -15.90
CA THR A 26 15.87 14.40 -16.97
C THR A 26 16.98 13.49 -16.41
N GLU A 27 17.06 13.37 -15.08
CA GLU A 27 18.03 12.52 -14.41
C GLU A 27 17.53 11.05 -14.37
N ASP A 28 18.48 10.13 -14.19
CA ASP A 28 18.18 8.68 -14.04
C ASP A 28 17.75 8.35 -12.59
N TYR A 29 16.73 9.06 -12.11
CA TYR A 29 16.11 8.90 -10.78
C TYR A 29 14.59 9.13 -10.86
N GLY A 30 13.87 8.73 -9.82
CA GLY A 30 12.43 8.87 -9.72
C GLY A 30 11.69 7.57 -10.02
N ILE A 31 10.47 7.68 -10.57
CA ILE A 31 9.66 6.51 -10.93
C ILE A 31 10.25 5.88 -12.21
N MET A 32 10.86 4.72 -12.04
CA MET A 32 11.54 4.00 -13.12
C MET A 32 10.60 3.07 -13.89
N ASP A 33 9.69 2.38 -13.17
CA ASP A 33 8.75 1.44 -13.77
C ASP A 33 7.53 1.23 -12.85
N SER A 34 6.43 0.77 -13.44
CA SER A 34 5.21 0.42 -12.70
C SER A 34 4.45 -0.72 -13.34
N ILE A 35 3.82 -1.52 -12.51
CA ILE A 35 2.90 -2.57 -12.93
C ILE A 35 1.61 -2.43 -12.13
N LEU A 36 0.49 -2.20 -12.82
CA LEU A 36 -0.83 -2.07 -12.22
C LEU A 36 -1.75 -3.16 -12.77
N ARG A 37 -2.57 -3.75 -11.90
CA ARG A 37 -3.51 -4.82 -12.24
C ARG A 37 -4.86 -4.60 -11.56
N THR A 38 -5.90 -5.10 -12.19
CA THR A 38 -7.26 -5.09 -11.65
C THR A 38 -7.91 -6.45 -11.90
N ASP A 39 -8.58 -6.98 -10.87
CA ASP A 39 -9.42 -8.18 -10.98
C ASP A 39 -10.81 -7.90 -10.37
N GLY A 40 -11.79 -7.66 -11.22
CA GLY A 40 -13.17 -7.34 -10.81
C GLY A 40 -13.87 -8.47 -10.03
N LYS A 41 -13.36 -9.70 -10.03
CA LYS A 41 -13.86 -10.81 -9.21
C LYS A 41 -13.72 -10.53 -7.71
N GLY A 42 -12.88 -9.57 -7.33
CA GLY A 42 -12.69 -9.15 -5.94
C GLY A 42 -13.81 -8.31 -5.34
N LEU A 43 -14.66 -7.71 -6.19
CA LEU A 43 -15.73 -6.80 -5.74
C LEU A 43 -16.60 -7.35 -4.59
N PRO A 44 -17.05 -8.61 -4.57
CA PRO A 44 -17.89 -9.10 -3.47
C PRO A 44 -17.19 -9.19 -2.11
N PHE A 45 -15.86 -9.18 -2.08
CA PHE A 45 -15.06 -9.46 -0.88
C PHE A 45 -14.53 -8.22 -0.17
N LEU A 46 -14.45 -7.08 -0.87
CA LEU A 46 -13.96 -5.82 -0.30
C LEU A 46 -14.64 -4.64 -1.02
N HIS A 47 -15.66 -4.06 -0.37
CA HIS A 47 -16.44 -2.98 -0.97
C HIS A 47 -17.20 -2.15 0.06
N MET A 48 -17.75 -1.03 -0.38
CA MET A 48 -18.78 -0.27 0.30
C MET A 48 -20.04 -0.32 -0.57
N LYS A 49 -21.14 -0.85 -0.03
CA LYS A 49 -22.33 -1.25 -0.81
C LYS A 49 -23.14 -0.05 -1.31
N ALA A 50 -23.20 1.04 -0.54
CA ALA A 50 -23.96 2.24 -0.88
C ALA A 50 -23.11 3.50 -0.78
N GLY A 51 -23.57 4.59 -1.38
CA GLY A 51 -22.88 5.88 -1.42
C GLY A 51 -22.39 6.29 -2.81
N GLY A 52 -22.52 5.38 -3.79
CA GLY A 52 -22.20 5.66 -5.21
C GLY A 52 -23.44 5.72 -6.08
N SER A 53 -23.25 5.90 -7.40
CA SER A 53 -24.34 6.05 -8.37
C SER A 53 -25.21 4.81 -8.54
N VAL A 54 -24.67 3.61 -8.31
CA VAL A 54 -25.42 2.34 -8.39
C VAL A 54 -26.40 2.19 -7.22
N CYS A 55 -26.01 2.66 -6.04
CA CYS A 55 -26.81 2.61 -4.82
C CYS A 55 -26.64 3.94 -4.07
N PRO A 56 -27.40 4.98 -4.46
CA PRO A 56 -27.28 6.31 -3.85
C PRO A 56 -27.65 6.31 -2.36
N PRO A 57 -27.19 7.29 -1.58
CA PRO A 57 -27.60 7.47 -0.19
C PRO A 57 -29.11 7.66 -0.07
N SER A 58 -29.72 6.98 0.91
CA SER A 58 -31.13 7.11 1.27
C SER A 58 -31.32 6.75 2.75
N TYR A 59 -32.48 7.06 3.33
CA TYR A 59 -32.82 6.60 4.68
C TYR A 59 -32.69 5.07 4.79
N PHE A 60 -33.15 4.33 3.79
CA PHE A 60 -33.00 2.88 3.75
C PHE A 60 -31.55 2.42 3.83
N THR A 61 -30.66 3.00 3.02
CA THR A 61 -29.24 2.60 2.99
C THR A 61 -28.49 2.98 4.26
N VAL A 62 -28.88 4.08 4.92
CA VAL A 62 -28.32 4.49 6.23
C VAL A 62 -28.78 3.55 7.32
N ASP A 63 -30.10 3.28 7.43
CA ASP A 63 -30.68 2.40 8.45
C ASP A 63 -30.13 0.97 8.35
N HIS A 64 -29.87 0.51 7.10
CA HIS A 64 -29.28 -0.82 6.84
C HIS A 64 -27.76 -0.83 6.88
N LYS A 65 -27.11 0.25 7.35
CA LYS A 65 -25.64 0.36 7.53
C LYS A 65 -24.82 0.05 6.27
N MET A 66 -25.36 0.36 5.08
CA MET A 66 -24.74 0.02 3.80
C MET A 66 -23.57 0.93 3.41
N HIS A 67 -23.29 1.99 4.19
CA HIS A 67 -22.23 2.95 3.99
C HIS A 67 -20.93 2.59 4.74
N TYR A 68 -20.85 1.41 5.32
CA TYR A 68 -19.65 0.91 5.97
C TYR A 68 -18.87 -0.01 5.05
N LEU A 69 -17.57 -0.02 5.26
CA LEU A 69 -16.67 -0.95 4.57
C LEU A 69 -17.02 -2.39 4.96
N TYR A 70 -17.23 -3.22 3.95
CA TYR A 70 -17.33 -4.67 4.09
C TYR A 70 -16.04 -5.33 3.66
N GLN A 71 -15.55 -6.27 4.46
CA GLN A 71 -14.35 -7.05 4.17
C GLN A 71 -14.53 -8.51 4.56
N GLU A 72 -14.44 -9.40 3.58
CA GLU A 72 -14.32 -10.84 3.83
C GLU A 72 -12.83 -11.18 4.02
N GLY A 73 -12.40 -11.07 5.29
CA GLY A 73 -10.98 -11.00 5.65
C GLY A 73 -10.14 -12.18 5.16
N ARG A 74 -10.67 -13.42 5.18
CA ARG A 74 -9.91 -14.62 4.76
C ARG A 74 -9.60 -14.58 3.27
N THR A 75 -10.57 -14.28 2.43
CA THR A 75 -10.41 -14.19 0.97
C THR A 75 -9.52 -13.01 0.60
N VAL A 76 -9.79 -11.83 1.15
CA VAL A 76 -8.95 -10.63 0.94
C VAL A 76 -7.49 -10.91 1.30
N PHE A 77 -7.24 -11.54 2.45
CA PHE A 77 -5.89 -11.90 2.88
C PHE A 77 -5.19 -12.83 1.87
N LYS A 78 -5.88 -13.90 1.42
CA LYS A 78 -5.33 -14.85 0.47
C LYS A 78 -4.93 -14.18 -0.86
N TYR A 79 -5.82 -13.34 -1.40
CA TYR A 79 -5.54 -12.61 -2.64
C TYR A 79 -4.42 -11.57 -2.45
N ALA A 80 -4.41 -10.86 -1.33
CA ALA A 80 -3.36 -9.89 -1.04
C ALA A 80 -1.98 -10.54 -0.95
N VAL A 81 -1.84 -11.65 -0.21
CA VAL A 81 -0.59 -12.41 -0.10
C VAL A 81 -0.08 -12.82 -1.48
N SER A 82 -0.92 -13.46 -2.29
CA SER A 82 -0.50 -13.95 -3.61
C SER A 82 -0.17 -12.78 -4.55
N ASN A 83 -1.12 -11.86 -4.76
CA ASN A 83 -0.98 -10.83 -5.78
C ASN A 83 0.08 -9.78 -5.45
N MET A 84 0.21 -9.36 -4.17
CA MET A 84 1.28 -8.43 -3.79
C MET A 84 2.65 -9.08 -3.94
N SER A 85 2.82 -10.31 -3.47
CA SER A 85 4.11 -11.01 -3.57
C SER A 85 4.51 -11.22 -5.04
N ASP A 86 3.59 -11.68 -5.88
CA ASP A 86 3.88 -11.98 -7.28
C ASP A 86 4.14 -10.71 -8.09
N ILE A 87 3.35 -9.63 -7.91
CA ILE A 87 3.57 -8.38 -8.66
C ILE A 87 4.87 -7.69 -8.25
N THR A 88 5.23 -7.82 -6.96
CA THR A 88 6.50 -7.27 -6.43
C THR A 88 7.70 -8.01 -7.01
N ALA A 89 7.64 -9.34 -7.08
CA ALA A 89 8.67 -10.14 -7.74
C ALA A 89 8.75 -9.82 -9.24
N THR A 90 7.60 -9.69 -9.92
CA THR A 90 7.55 -9.39 -11.35
C THR A 90 8.22 -8.06 -11.68
N ILE A 91 7.97 -6.99 -10.91
CA ILE A 91 8.62 -5.70 -11.17
C ILE A 91 10.12 -5.75 -10.86
N ALA A 92 10.52 -6.48 -9.82
CA ALA A 92 11.93 -6.68 -9.49
C ALA A 92 12.67 -7.40 -10.64
N GLU A 93 12.17 -8.55 -11.08
CA GLU A 93 12.73 -9.32 -12.19
C GLU A 93 12.82 -8.50 -13.49
N LYS A 94 11.73 -7.80 -13.84
CA LYS A 94 11.67 -6.95 -15.04
C LYS A 94 12.75 -5.87 -15.08
N ASN A 95 13.16 -5.37 -13.90
CA ASN A 95 14.13 -4.30 -13.78
C ASN A 95 15.52 -4.76 -13.32
N GLY A 96 15.78 -6.07 -13.31
CA GLY A 96 17.07 -6.64 -12.89
C GLY A 96 17.37 -6.45 -11.40
N LEU A 97 16.32 -6.26 -10.60
CA LEU A 97 16.44 -6.13 -9.15
C LEU A 97 16.36 -7.50 -8.47
N ASN A 98 17.14 -7.66 -7.43
CA ASN A 98 17.19 -8.84 -6.58
C ASN A 98 17.51 -8.46 -5.13
N LYS A 99 17.59 -9.44 -4.23
CA LYS A 99 17.85 -9.22 -2.80
C LYS A 99 19.10 -8.41 -2.47
N ASP A 100 20.10 -8.44 -3.36
CA ASP A 100 21.40 -7.80 -3.12
C ASP A 100 21.36 -6.30 -3.48
N ASN A 101 20.57 -5.93 -4.50
CA ASN A 101 20.48 -4.56 -5.00
C ASN A 101 19.16 -3.85 -4.72
N ILE A 102 18.17 -4.50 -4.10
CA ILE A 102 17.01 -3.84 -3.49
C ILE A 102 17.45 -3.25 -2.16
N ASP A 103 17.29 -1.95 -1.98
CA ASP A 103 17.59 -1.26 -0.73
C ASP A 103 16.38 -1.25 0.20
N TRP A 104 15.18 -0.97 -0.32
CA TRP A 104 13.97 -0.91 0.47
C TRP A 104 12.75 -1.49 -0.24
N VAL A 105 11.92 -2.20 0.51
CA VAL A 105 10.57 -2.62 0.11
C VAL A 105 9.56 -1.88 0.98
N ILE A 106 8.60 -1.22 0.35
CA ILE A 106 7.56 -0.43 1.00
C ILE A 106 6.19 -1.05 0.68
N PRO A 107 5.76 -2.07 1.44
CA PRO A 107 4.45 -2.68 1.25
C PRO A 107 3.34 -1.88 1.92
N HIS A 108 2.15 -1.93 1.36
CA HIS A 108 0.94 -1.47 2.01
C HIS A 108 0.78 -2.11 3.40
N GLN A 109 0.54 -1.27 4.41
CA GLN A 109 0.49 -1.66 5.81
C GLN A 109 -0.90 -2.20 6.22
N ALA A 110 -1.31 -3.31 5.62
CA ALA A 110 -2.61 -3.93 5.93
C ALA A 110 -2.53 -5.02 7.01
N ASN A 111 -1.46 -5.82 7.00
CA ASN A 111 -1.26 -6.96 7.90
C ASN A 111 0.22 -7.41 7.85
N LEU A 112 0.85 -7.62 9.02
CA LEU A 112 2.25 -8.07 9.09
C LEU A 112 2.51 -9.36 8.30
N ARG A 113 1.58 -10.31 8.31
CA ARG A 113 1.74 -11.57 7.56
C ARG A 113 1.76 -11.38 6.04
N ILE A 114 1.12 -10.34 5.52
CA ILE A 114 1.20 -9.98 4.09
C ILE A 114 2.58 -9.37 3.82
N ILE A 115 3.05 -8.50 4.70
CA ILE A 115 4.37 -7.87 4.61
C ILE A 115 5.48 -8.94 4.62
N ASP A 116 5.41 -9.90 5.55
CA ASP A 116 6.35 -11.02 5.64
C ASP A 116 6.33 -11.89 4.37
N ALA A 117 5.16 -12.11 3.78
CA ALA A 117 5.05 -12.88 2.54
C ALA A 117 5.72 -12.16 1.35
N VAL A 118 5.57 -10.84 1.25
CA VAL A 118 6.25 -10.03 0.22
C VAL A 118 7.77 -10.08 0.41
N ALA A 119 8.26 -9.89 1.63
CA ALA A 119 9.69 -9.98 1.96
C ALA A 119 10.27 -11.35 1.60
N SER A 120 9.57 -12.42 2.01
CA SER A 120 9.98 -13.81 1.73
C SER A 120 10.01 -14.11 0.23
N ARG A 121 9.06 -13.59 -0.55
CA ARG A 121 8.99 -13.80 -2.01
C ARG A 121 10.16 -13.15 -2.76
N LEU A 122 10.67 -12.02 -2.24
CA LEU A 122 11.85 -11.33 -2.76
C LEU A 122 13.17 -11.85 -2.17
N GLU A 123 13.11 -12.72 -1.17
CA GLU A 123 14.26 -13.17 -0.37
C GLU A 123 15.02 -12.00 0.31
N VAL A 124 14.33 -10.90 0.59
CA VAL A 124 14.94 -9.74 1.28
C VAL A 124 14.76 -9.87 2.79
N PRO A 125 15.76 -9.48 3.59
CA PRO A 125 15.64 -9.46 5.05
C PRO A 125 14.67 -8.36 5.50
N LEU A 126 14.00 -8.55 6.64
CA LEU A 126 13.00 -7.60 7.16
C LEU A 126 13.57 -6.22 7.47
N GLU A 127 14.86 -6.10 7.70
CA GLU A 127 15.57 -4.84 7.89
C GLU A 127 15.52 -3.93 6.66
N LYS A 128 15.28 -4.50 5.47
CA LYS A 128 15.06 -3.77 4.21
C LYS A 128 13.57 -3.51 3.94
N VAL A 129 12.67 -3.85 4.85
CA VAL A 129 11.22 -3.65 4.69
C VAL A 129 10.74 -2.56 5.63
N MET A 130 10.11 -1.53 5.08
CA MET A 130 9.52 -0.48 5.90
C MET A 130 8.24 -0.98 6.57
N ILE A 131 8.21 -0.95 7.90
CA ILE A 131 7.09 -1.44 8.70
C ILE A 131 6.73 -0.41 9.76
N ASN A 132 5.49 0.09 9.72
CA ASN A 132 4.97 1.03 10.72
C ASN A 132 3.49 0.78 11.08
N ILE A 133 2.96 -0.37 10.67
CA ILE A 133 1.58 -0.78 10.95
C ILE A 133 1.24 -0.78 12.45
N GLN A 134 2.19 -1.09 13.31
CA GLN A 134 2.01 -1.09 14.77
C GLN A 134 1.77 0.31 15.35
N ARG A 135 2.11 1.37 14.61
CA ARG A 135 1.90 2.77 15.01
C ARG A 135 0.59 3.34 14.48
N TYR A 136 0.27 3.04 13.23
CA TYR A 136 -0.80 3.72 12.49
C TYR A 136 -1.95 2.79 12.08
N GLY A 137 -1.76 1.46 12.13
CA GLY A 137 -2.70 0.53 11.54
C GLY A 137 -2.74 0.65 10.01
N ASN A 138 -3.86 0.22 9.43
CA ASN A 138 -4.12 0.37 8.00
C ASN A 138 -4.73 1.76 7.71
N THR A 139 -3.93 2.70 7.26
CA THR A 139 -4.34 4.05 6.86
C THR A 139 -4.66 4.16 5.35
N SER A 140 -5.10 3.07 4.72
CA SER A 140 -5.44 3.01 3.29
C SER A 140 -4.29 3.53 2.38
N GLY A 141 -4.56 4.49 1.49
CA GLY A 141 -3.55 5.05 0.59
C GLY A 141 -2.41 5.80 1.29
N ALA A 142 -2.61 6.28 2.51
CA ALA A 142 -1.58 6.98 3.26
C ALA A 142 -0.50 6.04 3.83
N THR A 143 -0.68 4.71 3.82
CA THR A 143 0.28 3.76 4.41
C THR A 143 1.66 3.86 3.79
N LEU A 144 1.76 3.98 2.47
CA LEU A 144 3.03 4.04 1.76
C LEU A 144 3.81 5.34 2.05
N PRO A 145 3.22 6.54 1.88
CA PRO A 145 3.93 7.78 2.18
C PRO A 145 4.20 7.99 3.67
N LEU A 146 3.40 7.43 4.58
CA LEU A 146 3.72 7.42 6.01
C LEU A 146 4.94 6.54 6.34
N CYS A 147 5.13 5.43 5.62
CA CYS A 147 6.38 4.66 5.70
C CYS A 147 7.57 5.52 5.24
N LEU A 148 7.46 6.18 4.09
CA LEU A 148 8.52 7.08 3.63
C LEU A 148 8.85 8.14 4.66
N TRP A 149 7.86 8.79 5.27
CA TRP A 149 8.07 9.79 6.32
C TRP A 149 8.84 9.23 7.51
N ASP A 150 8.48 8.05 8.00
CA ASP A 150 9.13 7.44 9.16
C ASP A 150 10.58 7.00 8.88
N TYR A 151 10.87 6.61 7.63
CA TYR A 151 12.17 6.08 7.20
C TYR A 151 13.02 7.08 6.41
N GLU A 152 12.53 8.30 6.15
CA GLU A 152 13.17 9.30 5.29
C GLU A 152 14.66 9.51 5.58
N LYS A 153 15.02 9.58 6.86
CA LYS A 153 16.42 9.80 7.30
C LYS A 153 17.37 8.65 6.98
N GLN A 154 16.82 7.47 6.64
CA GLN A 154 17.60 6.28 6.30
C GLN A 154 17.80 6.15 4.79
N LEU A 155 17.01 6.86 4.00
CA LEU A 155 17.05 6.82 2.54
C LEU A 155 18.26 7.57 2.01
N LYS A 156 18.89 7.00 0.99
CA LYS A 156 20.06 7.57 0.31
C LYS A 156 19.78 7.78 -1.17
N LYS A 157 20.38 8.79 -1.74
CA LYS A 157 20.32 9.02 -3.20
C LYS A 157 20.80 7.78 -3.94
N GLY A 158 19.97 7.27 -4.84
CA GLY A 158 20.26 6.09 -5.64
C GLY A 158 19.70 4.79 -5.09
N ASP A 159 19.12 4.79 -3.88
CA ASP A 159 18.48 3.59 -3.32
C ASP A 159 17.37 3.08 -4.25
N ASN A 160 17.34 1.78 -4.45
CA ASN A 160 16.31 1.08 -5.22
C ASN A 160 15.15 0.71 -4.28
N LEU A 161 14.01 1.36 -4.47
CA LEU A 161 12.80 1.20 -3.67
C LEU A 161 11.72 0.49 -4.47
N ILE A 162 11.06 -0.51 -3.88
CA ILE A 162 9.87 -1.14 -4.46
C ILE A 162 8.68 -0.87 -3.57
N PHE A 163 7.72 -0.11 -4.08
CA PHE A 163 6.41 0.08 -3.47
C PHE A 163 5.46 -0.99 -3.95
N THR A 164 4.62 -1.53 -3.08
CA THR A 164 3.59 -2.50 -3.47
C THR A 164 2.33 -2.34 -2.63
N ALA A 165 1.18 -2.44 -3.27
CA ALA A 165 -0.11 -2.29 -2.61
C ALA A 165 -1.17 -3.21 -3.21
N PHE A 166 -2.19 -3.48 -2.40
CA PHE A 166 -3.40 -4.21 -2.75
C PHE A 166 -4.60 -3.53 -2.10
N GLY A 167 -5.71 -3.48 -2.81
CA GLY A 167 -6.94 -2.85 -2.33
C GLY A 167 -8.20 -3.39 -2.99
N ALA A 168 -9.31 -2.70 -2.68
CA ALA A 168 -10.61 -3.03 -3.26
C ALA A 168 -10.56 -2.98 -4.80
N GLY A 169 -11.38 -3.82 -5.39
CA GLY A 169 -11.47 -3.95 -6.83
C GLY A 169 -11.56 -5.44 -7.25
N PHE A 170 -10.62 -6.38 -7.08
CA PHE A 170 -9.32 -6.02 -6.48
C PHE A 170 -8.47 -5.19 -7.42
N THR A 171 -7.72 -4.26 -6.84
CA THR A 171 -6.65 -3.54 -7.52
C THR A 171 -5.34 -3.77 -6.77
N TYR A 172 -4.26 -3.96 -7.50
CA TYR A 172 -2.94 -4.14 -6.91
C TYR A 172 -1.86 -3.66 -7.87
N GLY A 173 -0.72 -3.33 -7.33
CA GLY A 173 0.37 -2.81 -8.14
C GLY A 173 1.69 -2.77 -7.40
N ALA A 174 2.74 -2.61 -8.20
CA ALA A 174 4.08 -2.34 -7.72
C ALA A 174 4.72 -1.23 -8.55
N VAL A 175 5.55 -0.42 -7.90
CA VAL A 175 6.27 0.69 -8.50
C VAL A 175 7.72 0.60 -8.08
N TYR A 176 8.63 0.63 -9.05
CA TYR A 176 10.06 0.77 -8.81
C TYR A 176 10.45 2.24 -8.85
N VAL A 177 11.10 2.69 -7.81
CA VAL A 177 11.61 4.06 -7.68
C VAL A 177 13.10 4.01 -7.37
N LYS A 178 13.90 4.77 -8.12
CA LYS A 178 15.28 5.05 -7.76
C LYS A 178 15.30 6.37 -7.00
N TRP A 179 15.66 6.30 -5.72
CA TRP A 179 15.45 7.42 -4.80
C TRP A 179 16.30 8.62 -5.14
N VAL A 180 15.70 9.79 -5.09
CA VAL A 180 16.39 11.08 -5.15
C VAL A 180 16.37 11.69 -3.76
N THR A 181 17.49 12.25 -3.31
CA THR A 181 17.52 12.92 -2.00
C THR A 181 16.56 14.08 -2.00
N MET A 182 15.55 14.05 -1.12
CA MET A 182 14.72 15.23 -0.89
C MET A 182 15.56 16.32 -0.23
N VAL A 183 15.44 17.53 -0.72
CA VAL A 183 15.97 18.71 -0.01
C VAL A 183 15.05 18.93 1.19
N VAL A 184 15.46 18.45 2.36
CA VAL A 184 14.79 18.83 3.61
C VAL A 184 14.98 20.34 3.73
N ARG A 185 13.93 21.12 3.55
CA ARG A 185 13.98 22.52 3.94
C ARG A 185 14.03 22.52 5.46
N ASP A 186 15.18 22.92 6.00
CA ASP A 186 15.29 23.21 7.42
C ASP A 186 14.22 24.26 7.78
N ASN A 187 13.18 23.81 8.47
CA ASN A 187 12.19 24.71 9.07
C ASN A 187 12.80 25.35 10.32
N ASN A 188 13.88 26.12 10.13
CA ASN A 188 14.33 27.10 11.09
C ASN A 188 13.68 28.44 10.75
N HIS A 189 12.42 28.59 11.18
CA HIS A 189 11.80 29.91 11.43
C HIS A 189 10.80 29.77 12.57
#